data_6fd0073679eac541e30d382d5fcd46f7
#
_entry.id   6fd0073679eac541e30d382d5fcd46f7
#
_cell.length_a   1.000
_cell.length_b   1.000
_cell.length_c   1.000
_cell.angle_alpha   90.00
_cell.angle_beta   90.00
_cell.angle_gamma   90.00
#
_symmetry.space_group_name_H-M   'P 1'
#
loop_
_entity.id
_entity.type
_entity.pdbx_description
1 polymer ?
#
loop_
_entity_poly.entity_id
_entity_poly.type
_entity_poly.pdbx_seq_one_letter_code
_entity_poly.pdbx_strand_id
1 'polypeptide(L)'
;MQNESPYPKNHPRKEFTYTMKAHKTITYEYKNAPIPGGGYVTGLLYHPKQPGILYARTDIGGVYRYEYEKKCWKSLIDSVSMADISETFPIACALDEKKPERLYIMSGINGQGYGKFSISENYGETFIHKKIPVTVHGNLCGRGTGYRLVVDKKDENTLYFASQLDGLWKTTDRGDTWERLPLEENYMTCVWVSDDSKTIVAGTAGYTTRESDTLRGHSLYVSYDAGQTFEKLMQPENVMIHDSKMNGLVASRYDYDGTYLYVTMNVTGRWNYVVDLGYSCDSGDVIGGKVLRYYFSDGKIAGYDDITPDADGTLTAEFLNYGFGGISSCKTMPGLLVCSTLCREKESDEIVYLSKDYGSSWSVSLCGLEKGDLYFNTSYMKPEYNGNHCLLHWLSDIKINPFDPDEVWFNSGTGVFMTDALLSEHPRYHDACTGIEETVHLNVYAPVDGEVQLVDIVGDLGGFAFRNLDEPCKNSFDDSEGNRYITCINADISDADSNLGIVTARGNWKGKTKGGLVRTCDNFKTFDRIGMPFGINAEIDKKLHEIENPNVNA
;
A
#
# COMPACT_ATOMS: atom_id res chain seq x y z
N MET A 1 -50.65 23.20 2.96
CA MET A 1 -51.04 21.82 2.70
C MET A 1 -50.02 20.93 3.37
N GLN A 2 -50.41 20.35 4.50
CA GLN A 2 -49.56 19.43 5.27
C GLN A 2 -49.64 18.05 4.61
N ASN A 3 -48.52 17.48 4.24
CA ASN A 3 -48.45 16.11 3.75
C ASN A 3 -48.55 15.14 4.92
N GLU A 4 -49.70 14.48 5.03
CA GLU A 4 -49.90 13.38 5.96
C GLU A 4 -49.21 12.11 5.43
N SER A 5 -48.43 11.47 6.30
CA SER A 5 -47.75 10.21 6.05
C SER A 5 -48.76 9.07 5.83
N PRO A 6 -48.58 8.20 4.83
CA PRO A 6 -49.50 7.12 4.51
C PRO A 6 -49.42 5.88 5.45
N TYR A 7 -48.70 5.95 6.55
CA TYR A 7 -48.58 4.80 7.46
C TYR A 7 -49.52 4.97 8.67
N PRO A 8 -50.34 3.97 9.00
CA PRO A 8 -51.27 4.05 10.12
C PRO A 8 -50.51 4.09 11.46
N LYS A 9 -50.75 5.17 12.19
CA LYS A 9 -50.34 5.28 13.59
C LYS A 9 -51.29 4.42 14.44
N ASN A 10 -50.73 3.47 15.18
CA ASN A 10 -51.34 2.55 16.17
C ASN A 10 -51.55 1.11 15.68
N HIS A 11 -50.48 0.34 15.71
CA HIS A 11 -50.61 -1.08 16.05
C HIS A 11 -50.30 -1.26 17.56
N PRO A 12 -51.14 -2.02 18.30
CA PRO A 12 -50.84 -2.34 19.69
C PRO A 12 -49.53 -3.18 19.73
N ARG A 13 -48.55 -2.69 20.50
CA ARG A 13 -47.33 -3.47 20.78
C ARG A 13 -47.75 -4.77 21.48
N LYS A 14 -47.67 -5.90 20.81
CA LYS A 14 -47.69 -7.20 21.47
C LYS A 14 -46.40 -7.29 22.27
N GLU A 15 -46.49 -7.28 23.58
CA GLU A 15 -45.39 -7.68 24.46
C GLU A 15 -45.11 -9.16 24.24
N PHE A 16 -44.01 -9.48 23.57
CA PHE A 16 -43.50 -10.84 23.53
C PHE A 16 -42.61 -11.03 24.75
N THR A 17 -43.11 -11.73 25.74
CA THR A 17 -42.28 -12.22 26.86
C THR A 17 -41.44 -13.38 26.35
N TYR A 18 -40.20 -13.12 25.97
CA TYR A 18 -39.23 -14.18 25.72
C TYR A 18 -38.70 -14.70 27.07
N THR A 19 -39.09 -15.91 27.42
CA THR A 19 -38.42 -16.63 28.50
C THR A 19 -37.09 -17.11 27.94
N MET A 20 -35.99 -16.41 28.23
CA MET A 20 -34.66 -16.88 27.91
C MET A 20 -34.40 -18.15 28.70
N LYS A 21 -34.37 -19.31 28.03
CA LYS A 21 -33.75 -20.50 28.60
C LYS A 21 -32.29 -20.19 28.87
N ALA A 22 -31.81 -20.52 30.05
CA ALA A 22 -30.40 -20.41 30.37
C ALA A 22 -29.58 -21.11 29.27
N HIS A 23 -28.93 -20.35 28.42
CA HIS A 23 -28.07 -20.90 27.38
C HIS A 23 -26.81 -21.42 28.05
N LYS A 24 -26.43 -22.66 27.68
CA LYS A 24 -25.13 -23.24 28.05
C LYS A 24 -24.05 -22.28 27.55
N THR A 25 -23.18 -21.83 28.43
CA THR A 25 -22.01 -21.04 28.01
C THR A 25 -21.15 -21.90 27.11
N ILE A 26 -20.96 -21.49 25.86
CA ILE A 26 -20.07 -22.13 24.90
C ILE A 26 -18.84 -21.25 24.80
N THR A 27 -17.67 -21.82 25.04
CA THR A 27 -16.40 -21.15 24.78
C THR A 27 -16.07 -21.33 23.30
N TYR A 28 -15.84 -20.22 22.60
CA TYR A 28 -15.37 -20.23 21.23
C TYR A 28 -13.89 -19.87 21.20
N GLU A 29 -13.15 -20.55 20.35
CA GLU A 29 -11.81 -20.17 19.95
C GLU A 29 -11.89 -19.66 18.52
N TYR A 30 -11.32 -18.47 18.28
CA TYR A 30 -11.25 -17.88 16.94
C TYR A 30 -9.85 -18.10 16.39
N LYS A 31 -9.77 -18.54 15.13
CA LYS A 31 -8.53 -18.76 14.43
C LYS A 31 -8.68 -18.31 12.97
N ASN A 32 -7.66 -17.65 12.44
CA ASN A 32 -7.64 -17.28 11.04
C ASN A 32 -7.31 -18.50 10.16
N ALA A 33 -8.02 -18.66 9.05
CA ALA A 33 -7.59 -19.51 7.96
C ALA A 33 -6.54 -18.72 7.16
N PRO A 34 -5.27 -19.18 7.07
CA PRO A 34 -4.18 -18.31 6.63
C PRO A 34 -4.20 -18.02 5.12
N ILE A 35 -4.19 -16.74 4.76
CA ILE A 35 -3.99 -16.23 3.40
C ILE A 35 -2.88 -15.17 3.45
N PRO A 36 -1.60 -15.57 3.62
CA PRO A 36 -0.51 -14.61 3.79
C PRO A 36 -0.31 -13.73 2.57
N GLY A 37 -0.35 -12.41 2.76
CA GLY A 37 -0.22 -11.44 1.68
C GLY A 37 -1.53 -11.19 0.92
N GLY A 38 -1.41 -10.90 -0.36
CA GLY A 38 -2.56 -10.67 -1.25
C GLY A 38 -3.08 -9.24 -1.30
N GLY A 39 -2.46 -8.29 -0.59
CA GLY A 39 -2.82 -6.89 -0.58
C GLY A 39 -1.63 -5.95 -0.52
N TYR A 40 -1.91 -4.65 -0.61
CA TYR A 40 -0.90 -3.62 -0.73
C TYR A 40 -0.35 -3.18 0.62
N VAL A 41 0.87 -3.60 0.92
CA VAL A 41 1.66 -3.03 2.02
C VAL A 41 2.21 -1.68 1.55
N THR A 42 1.86 -0.60 2.22
CA THR A 42 2.15 0.77 1.78
C THR A 42 3.35 1.40 2.47
N GLY A 43 3.95 0.75 3.46
CA GLY A 43 5.15 1.25 4.09
C GLY A 43 5.72 0.33 5.15
N LEU A 44 7.04 0.43 5.31
CA LEU A 44 7.85 -0.30 6.27
C LEU A 44 8.55 0.68 7.21
N LEU A 45 8.70 0.33 8.47
CA LEU A 45 9.25 1.23 9.46
C LEU A 45 10.13 0.48 10.47
N TYR A 46 11.44 0.64 10.37
CA TYR A 46 12.39 0.19 11.39
C TYR A 46 12.53 1.21 12.50
N HIS A 47 12.68 0.72 13.73
CA HIS A 47 13.15 1.59 14.82
C HIS A 47 14.64 1.90 14.62
N PRO A 48 15.05 3.19 14.54
CA PRO A 48 16.40 3.56 14.13
C PRO A 48 17.49 3.28 15.20
N LYS A 49 17.09 3.04 16.46
CA LYS A 49 18.02 2.87 17.61
C LYS A 49 17.81 1.59 18.40
N GLN A 50 16.75 0.84 18.14
CA GLN A 50 16.46 -0.41 18.83
C GLN A 50 16.34 -1.55 17.82
N PRO A 51 17.23 -2.55 17.85
CA PRO A 51 17.13 -3.70 16.95
C PRO A 51 15.87 -4.54 17.23
N GLY A 52 15.43 -5.29 16.22
CA GLY A 52 14.31 -6.22 16.33
C GLY A 52 12.93 -5.57 16.33
N ILE A 53 12.82 -4.29 15.96
CA ILE A 53 11.54 -3.58 15.84
C ILE A 53 11.33 -3.16 14.38
N LEU A 54 10.41 -3.84 13.72
CA LEU A 54 9.96 -3.56 12.35
C LEU A 54 8.43 -3.57 12.31
N TYR A 55 7.86 -2.54 11.72
CA TYR A 55 6.43 -2.43 11.46
C TYR A 55 6.16 -2.36 9.96
N ALA A 56 5.01 -2.87 9.56
CA ALA A 56 4.41 -2.68 8.24
C ALA A 56 3.04 -2.02 8.37
N ARG A 57 2.70 -1.14 7.45
CA ARG A 57 1.34 -0.62 7.30
C ARG A 57 0.81 -0.97 5.93
N THR A 58 -0.47 -1.23 5.86
CA THR A 58 -1.21 -1.53 4.63
C THR A 58 -2.12 -0.37 4.28
N ASP A 59 -2.82 -0.44 3.16
CA ASP A 59 -3.79 0.60 2.80
C ASP A 59 -5.16 0.36 3.44
N ILE A 60 -5.57 -0.88 3.71
CA ILE A 60 -6.82 -1.26 4.37
C ILE A 60 -6.69 -2.38 5.41
N GLY A 61 -5.72 -3.09 5.63
CA GLY A 61 -5.60 -4.18 6.62
C GLY A 61 -5.05 -3.74 7.97
N GLY A 62 -4.48 -2.53 8.05
CA GLY A 62 -3.99 -1.99 9.30
C GLY A 62 -2.48 -1.95 9.45
N VAL A 63 -2.01 -2.16 10.67
CA VAL A 63 -0.59 -2.09 11.03
C VAL A 63 -0.18 -3.40 11.66
N TYR A 64 1.00 -3.86 11.29
CA TYR A 64 1.59 -5.12 11.72
C TYR A 64 2.98 -4.89 12.32
N ARG A 65 3.35 -5.72 13.31
CA ARG A 65 4.70 -5.78 13.86
C ARG A 65 5.34 -7.13 13.53
N TYR A 66 6.58 -7.11 13.04
CA TYR A 66 7.32 -8.35 12.76
C TYR A 66 7.86 -8.97 14.04
N GLU A 67 7.60 -10.26 14.25
CA GLU A 67 8.11 -11.06 15.36
C GLU A 67 9.26 -11.93 14.85
N TYR A 68 10.50 -11.47 15.01
CA TYR A 68 11.70 -12.10 14.46
C TYR A 68 11.88 -13.56 14.87
N GLU A 69 11.58 -13.90 16.13
CA GLU A 69 11.69 -15.27 16.64
C GLU A 69 10.70 -16.23 15.95
N LYS A 70 9.53 -15.74 15.60
CA LYS A 70 8.47 -16.52 14.96
C LYS A 70 8.50 -16.42 13.43
N LYS A 71 9.26 -15.47 12.90
CA LYS A 71 9.29 -15.12 11.47
C LYS A 71 7.91 -14.86 10.89
N CYS A 72 7.09 -14.12 11.60
CA CYS A 72 5.74 -13.75 11.17
C CYS A 72 5.37 -12.35 11.63
N TRP A 73 4.38 -11.79 10.96
CA TRP A 73 3.77 -10.52 11.33
C TRP A 73 2.64 -10.74 12.32
N LYS A 74 2.55 -9.87 13.31
CA LYS A 74 1.46 -9.79 14.26
C LYS A 74 0.61 -8.57 13.89
N SER A 75 -0.67 -8.77 13.61
CA SER A 75 -1.63 -7.67 13.47
C SER A 75 -1.79 -6.94 14.81
N LEU A 76 -1.88 -5.62 14.77
CA LEU A 76 -2.02 -4.77 15.95
C LEU A 76 -3.43 -4.23 16.14
N ILE A 77 -4.30 -4.39 15.14
CA ILE A 77 -5.65 -3.79 15.12
C ILE A 77 -6.77 -4.77 14.75
N ASP A 78 -6.55 -6.08 14.87
CA ASP A 78 -7.59 -7.10 14.61
C ASP A 78 -8.80 -7.01 15.54
N SER A 79 -8.64 -6.41 16.72
CA SER A 79 -9.73 -6.23 17.68
C SER A 79 -10.66 -5.05 17.37
N VAL A 80 -10.40 -4.32 16.28
CA VAL A 80 -11.18 -3.15 15.89
C VAL A 80 -12.57 -3.58 15.43
N SER A 81 -13.59 -2.94 15.99
CA SER A 81 -14.98 -3.18 15.60
C SER A 81 -15.35 -2.47 14.29
N MET A 82 -16.43 -2.92 13.63
CA MET A 82 -16.96 -2.22 12.45
C MET A 82 -17.31 -0.75 12.71
N ALA A 83 -17.61 -0.37 13.95
CA ALA A 83 -17.86 1.03 14.32
C ALA A 83 -16.58 1.88 14.24
N ASP A 84 -15.43 1.27 14.38
CA ASP A 84 -14.11 1.87 14.38
C ASP A 84 -13.26 1.48 13.14
N ILE A 85 -13.89 0.97 12.11
CA ILE A 85 -13.23 0.46 10.89
C ILE A 85 -12.24 1.46 10.26
N SER A 86 -12.40 2.75 10.51
CA SER A 86 -11.45 3.77 10.05
C SER A 86 -10.02 3.56 10.59
N GLU A 87 -9.83 2.79 11.65
CA GLU A 87 -8.51 2.45 12.19
C GLU A 87 -7.75 1.49 11.29
N THR A 88 -8.45 0.66 10.50
CA THR A 88 -7.85 -0.28 9.56
C THR A 88 -7.33 0.39 8.29
N PHE A 89 -7.47 1.71 8.14
CA PHE A 89 -7.00 2.50 6.99
C PHE A 89 -5.84 3.44 7.36
N PRO A 90 -4.66 2.92 7.74
CA PRO A 90 -3.54 3.75 8.14
C PRO A 90 -2.88 4.43 6.93
N ILE A 91 -2.68 5.74 7.02
CA ILE A 91 -1.91 6.49 6.03
C ILE A 91 -0.46 6.74 6.48
N ALA A 92 -0.21 6.74 7.77
CA ALA A 92 1.11 6.99 8.31
C ALA A 92 1.33 6.31 9.65
N CYS A 93 2.58 5.91 9.88
CA CYS A 93 3.09 5.49 11.18
C CYS A 93 4.37 6.24 11.50
N ALA A 94 4.65 6.43 12.79
CA ALA A 94 5.92 6.99 13.27
C ALA A 94 6.35 6.31 14.57
N LEU A 95 7.65 6.27 14.80
CA LEU A 95 8.28 5.73 16.01
C LEU A 95 9.00 6.85 16.77
N ASP A 96 9.00 6.75 18.08
CA ASP A 96 9.76 7.64 18.93
C ASP A 96 11.16 7.06 19.12
N GLU A 97 12.19 7.75 18.62
CA GLU A 97 13.58 7.27 18.70
C GLU A 97 14.09 7.07 20.15
N LYS A 98 13.47 7.74 21.14
CA LYS A 98 13.84 7.67 22.55
C LYS A 98 13.04 6.65 23.35
N LYS A 99 11.86 6.27 22.83
CA LYS A 99 10.92 5.32 23.46
C LYS A 99 10.53 4.24 22.46
N PRO A 100 11.30 3.18 22.35
CA PRO A 100 11.10 2.13 21.35
C PRO A 100 9.72 1.46 21.42
N GLU A 101 9.10 1.47 22.60
CA GLU A 101 7.77 0.95 22.85
C GLU A 101 6.65 1.82 22.28
N ARG A 102 6.97 3.06 21.86
CA ARG A 102 5.97 4.02 21.40
C ARG A 102 5.78 3.98 19.90
N LEU A 103 4.54 3.75 19.48
CA LEU A 103 4.09 3.76 18.10
C LEU A 103 2.96 4.78 17.92
N TYR A 104 3.05 5.58 16.88
CA TYR A 104 2.00 6.49 16.45
C TYR A 104 1.41 6.03 15.11
N ILE A 105 0.08 6.09 14.97
CA ILE A 105 -0.63 5.75 13.74
C ILE A 105 -1.60 6.87 13.39
N MET A 106 -1.62 7.28 12.14
CA MET A 106 -2.64 8.16 11.56
C MET A 106 -3.49 7.36 10.60
N SER A 107 -4.80 7.28 10.85
CA SER A 107 -5.74 6.49 10.07
C SER A 107 -7.06 7.22 9.82
N GLY A 108 -7.83 6.77 8.84
CA GLY A 108 -9.13 7.35 8.55
C GLY A 108 -9.72 6.91 7.22
N ILE A 109 -11.01 7.19 7.04
CA ILE A 109 -11.76 7.00 5.80
C ILE A 109 -12.43 8.33 5.42
N ASN A 110 -12.16 8.81 4.19
CA ASN A 110 -12.78 10.03 3.67
C ASN A 110 -14.31 9.91 3.69
N GLY A 111 -14.98 10.97 4.14
CA GLY A 111 -16.44 11.00 4.30
C GLY A 111 -16.95 10.40 5.61
N GLN A 112 -16.10 9.79 6.44
CA GLN A 112 -16.47 9.28 7.77
C GLN A 112 -16.04 10.20 8.93
N GLY A 113 -15.73 11.45 8.64
CA GLY A 113 -15.32 12.45 9.63
C GLY A 113 -13.81 12.70 9.64
N TYR A 114 -13.32 13.22 10.77
CA TYR A 114 -11.90 13.53 10.95
C TYR A 114 -11.05 12.27 11.13
N GLY A 115 -9.79 12.40 10.78
CA GLY A 115 -8.79 11.36 11.01
C GLY A 115 -8.66 10.99 12.49
N LYS A 116 -8.18 9.78 12.72
CA LYS A 116 -7.88 9.23 14.04
C LYS A 116 -6.37 9.17 14.22
N PHE A 117 -5.90 9.75 15.31
CA PHE A 117 -4.50 9.67 15.75
C PHE A 117 -4.41 8.69 16.92
N SER A 118 -3.72 7.58 16.73
CA SER A 118 -3.60 6.50 17.69
C SER A 118 -2.19 6.44 18.25
N ILE A 119 -2.06 6.31 19.56
CA ILE A 119 -0.81 6.26 20.30
C ILE A 119 -0.75 4.96 21.09
N SER A 120 0.29 4.19 20.89
CA SER A 120 0.63 3.05 21.73
C SER A 120 1.89 3.35 22.54
N GLU A 121 1.92 2.94 23.81
CA GLU A 121 3.07 3.02 24.71
C GLU A 121 3.63 1.60 25.03
N ASN A 122 3.25 0.58 24.25
CA ASN A 122 3.58 -0.82 24.49
C ASN A 122 3.67 -1.65 23.20
N TYR A 123 4.40 -1.13 22.20
CA TYR A 123 4.68 -1.80 20.92
C TYR A 123 3.42 -2.15 20.09
N GLY A 124 2.31 -1.41 20.27
CA GLY A 124 1.07 -1.65 19.56
C GLY A 124 0.10 -2.63 20.22
N GLU A 125 0.36 -3.06 21.47
CA GLU A 125 -0.55 -3.97 22.17
C GLU A 125 -1.86 -3.28 22.59
N THR A 126 -1.79 -1.99 22.90
CA THR A 126 -2.98 -1.15 23.20
C THR A 126 -2.80 0.25 22.66
N PHE A 127 -3.90 0.94 22.41
CA PHE A 127 -3.91 2.29 21.85
C PHE A 127 -4.79 3.26 22.63
N ILE A 128 -4.34 4.50 22.68
CA ILE A 128 -5.15 5.68 23.04
C ILE A 128 -5.44 6.42 21.74
N HIS A 129 -6.70 6.81 21.53
CA HIS A 129 -7.13 7.45 20.30
C HIS A 129 -7.47 8.92 20.53
N LYS A 130 -7.00 9.77 19.63
CA LYS A 130 -7.27 11.21 19.56
C LYS A 130 -7.80 11.58 18.18
N LYS A 131 -8.53 12.69 18.09
CA LYS A 131 -8.99 13.23 16.81
C LYS A 131 -8.00 14.25 16.28
N ILE A 132 -7.75 14.20 14.98
CA ILE A 132 -7.04 15.25 14.28
C ILE A 132 -8.04 16.04 13.43
N PRO A 133 -7.96 17.40 13.36
CA PRO A 133 -8.95 18.22 12.65
C PRO A 133 -8.77 18.22 11.12
N VAL A 134 -8.36 17.10 10.55
CA VAL A 134 -8.17 16.91 9.10
C VAL A 134 -8.81 15.61 8.64
N THR A 135 -9.17 15.56 7.36
CA THR A 135 -9.62 14.33 6.71
C THR A 135 -8.42 13.45 6.38
N VAL A 136 -8.53 12.18 6.70
CA VAL A 136 -7.51 11.16 6.41
C VAL A 136 -8.16 10.00 5.67
N HIS A 137 -7.43 9.38 4.74
CA HIS A 137 -7.89 8.17 4.07
C HIS A 137 -6.71 7.27 3.68
N GLY A 138 -6.58 6.11 4.33
CA GLY A 138 -5.48 5.17 4.08
C GLY A 138 -5.42 4.66 2.64
N ASN A 139 -6.57 4.47 2.00
CA ASN A 139 -6.68 3.91 0.65
C ASN A 139 -7.06 4.96 -0.42
N LEU A 140 -6.41 6.14 -0.40
CA LEU A 140 -6.49 7.14 -1.47
C LEU A 140 -5.16 7.29 -2.19
N CYS A 141 -5.18 8.03 -3.28
CA CYS A 141 -3.97 8.45 -4.01
C CYS A 141 -2.91 9.00 -3.04
N GLY A 142 -1.67 8.64 -3.25
CA GLY A 142 -0.58 8.98 -2.36
C GLY A 142 -0.42 8.07 -1.13
N ARG A 143 -1.17 6.97 -1.04
CA ARG A 143 -0.99 5.94 0.00
C ARG A 143 0.41 5.33 0.01
N GLY A 144 1.05 5.23 -1.15
CA GLY A 144 2.44 4.75 -1.32
C GLY A 144 3.51 5.81 -1.04
N THR A 145 3.16 7.08 -0.82
CA THR A 145 4.15 8.15 -0.52
C THR A 145 4.41 8.28 0.98
N GLY A 146 5.49 8.94 1.36
CA GLY A 146 5.80 9.19 2.78
C GLY A 146 7.30 9.44 3.04
N TYR A 147 7.75 9.63 4.28
CA TYR A 147 6.90 9.46 5.48
C TYR A 147 6.06 10.72 5.73
N ARG A 148 4.82 10.51 6.14
CA ARG A 148 3.86 11.60 6.37
C ARG A 148 3.76 12.02 7.82
N LEU A 149 4.14 11.15 8.77
CA LEU A 149 4.12 11.40 10.20
C LEU A 149 5.55 11.25 10.74
N VAL A 150 6.03 12.27 11.44
CA VAL A 150 7.40 12.32 11.96
C VAL A 150 7.36 12.85 13.38
N VAL A 151 8.08 12.18 14.29
CA VAL A 151 8.34 12.65 15.66
C VAL A 151 9.56 13.56 15.63
N ASP A 152 9.50 14.70 16.28
CA ASP A 152 10.65 15.59 16.46
C ASP A 152 11.72 14.91 17.32
N LYS A 153 12.99 14.96 16.87
CA LYS A 153 14.08 14.26 17.55
C LYS A 153 14.51 14.89 18.87
N LYS A 154 14.22 16.19 19.06
CA LYS A 154 14.53 16.88 20.33
C LYS A 154 13.40 16.82 21.32
N ASP A 155 12.16 16.98 20.85
CA ASP A 155 10.96 17.03 21.67
C ASP A 155 9.97 15.92 21.26
N GLU A 156 9.88 14.87 22.05
CA GLU A 156 8.99 13.73 21.84
C GLU A 156 7.48 14.07 21.86
N ASN A 157 7.11 15.27 22.32
CA ASN A 157 5.74 15.75 22.29
C ASN A 157 5.39 16.45 20.97
N THR A 158 6.41 16.78 20.19
CA THR A 158 6.25 17.46 18.90
C THR A 158 6.22 16.45 17.77
N LEU A 159 5.16 16.48 16.96
CA LEU A 159 5.03 15.70 15.73
C LEU A 159 4.58 16.58 14.57
N TYR A 160 4.96 16.15 13.37
CA TYR A 160 4.55 16.77 12.12
C TYR A 160 3.76 15.76 11.28
N PHE A 161 2.68 16.23 10.67
CA PHE A 161 1.84 15.39 9.79
C PHE A 161 1.59 16.07 8.44
N ALA A 162 2.04 15.41 7.38
CA ALA A 162 1.81 15.79 5.98
C ALA A 162 0.47 15.19 5.51
N SER A 163 -0.61 15.97 5.62
CA SER A 163 -1.95 15.54 5.24
C SER A 163 -2.07 15.34 3.73
N GLN A 164 -2.83 14.33 3.30
CA GLN A 164 -3.10 14.14 1.87
C GLN A 164 -3.90 15.29 1.25
N LEU A 165 -4.74 15.99 2.05
CA LEU A 165 -5.75 16.91 1.54
C LEU A 165 -5.73 18.30 2.20
N ASP A 166 -5.12 18.43 3.38
CA ASP A 166 -5.30 19.60 4.25
C ASP A 166 -3.99 20.31 4.64
N GLY A 167 -2.88 20.04 3.97
CA GLY A 167 -1.60 20.72 4.20
C GLY A 167 -0.74 20.06 5.28
N LEU A 168 0.24 20.83 5.79
CA LEU A 168 1.21 20.41 6.80
C LEU A 168 0.76 20.81 8.19
N TRP A 169 0.72 19.87 9.13
CA TRP A 169 0.24 20.06 10.49
C TRP A 169 1.32 19.75 11.53
N LYS A 170 1.25 20.42 12.67
CA LYS A 170 2.14 20.24 13.81
C LYS A 170 1.35 20.12 15.10
N THR A 171 1.82 19.28 16.00
CA THR A 171 1.42 19.24 17.41
C THR A 171 2.65 19.43 18.29
N THR A 172 2.49 20.00 19.48
CA THR A 172 3.55 20.12 20.50
C THR A 172 3.13 19.48 21.84
N ASP A 173 2.02 18.77 21.84
CA ASP A 173 1.39 18.15 23.00
C ASP A 173 0.95 16.70 22.72
N ARG A 174 1.67 16.00 21.83
CA ARG A 174 1.37 14.63 21.41
C ARG A 174 -0.05 14.44 20.89
N GLY A 175 -0.52 15.42 20.10
CA GLY A 175 -1.79 15.33 19.39
C GLY A 175 -3.02 15.70 20.19
N ASP A 176 -2.88 16.35 21.37
CA ASP A 176 -4.03 16.96 22.04
C ASP A 176 -4.55 18.15 21.24
N THR A 177 -3.62 18.95 20.69
CA THR A 177 -3.93 20.03 19.76
C THR A 177 -3.05 19.96 18.51
N TRP A 178 -3.59 20.44 17.40
CA TRP A 178 -2.88 20.49 16.12
C TRP A 178 -3.04 21.87 15.49
N GLU A 179 -1.95 22.42 14.96
CA GLU A 179 -1.94 23.65 14.19
C GLU A 179 -1.49 23.39 12.76
N ARG A 180 -2.10 24.05 11.79
CA ARG A 180 -1.64 24.04 10.41
C ARG A 180 -0.47 24.99 10.23
N LEU A 181 0.64 24.50 9.68
CA LEU A 181 1.78 25.35 9.36
C LEU A 181 1.50 26.23 8.13
N PRO A 182 2.19 27.41 8.00
CA PRO A 182 1.91 28.40 6.97
C PRO A 182 2.48 28.02 5.61
N LEU A 183 2.20 26.80 5.14
CA LEU A 183 2.46 26.34 3.79
C LEU A 183 1.13 26.31 3.03
N GLU A 184 1.06 27.04 1.91
CA GLU A 184 -0.20 27.21 1.16
C GLU A 184 -0.66 25.93 0.46
N GLU A 185 0.23 24.94 0.26
CA GLU A 185 -0.07 23.68 -0.40
C GLU A 185 -0.96 22.78 0.47
N ASN A 186 -1.96 22.15 -0.15
CA ASN A 186 -2.88 21.25 0.55
C ASN A 186 -2.48 19.77 0.40
N TYR A 187 -1.95 19.38 -0.75
CA TYR A 187 -1.75 17.98 -1.11
C TYR A 187 -0.33 17.55 -0.77
N MET A 188 -0.12 17.17 0.50
CA MET A 188 1.20 16.77 0.97
C MET A 188 1.48 15.31 0.64
N THR A 189 2.76 14.96 0.47
CA THR A 189 3.22 13.58 0.23
C THR A 189 4.16 13.08 1.32
N CYS A 190 5.03 13.92 1.84
CA CYS A 190 6.00 13.58 2.88
C CYS A 190 6.41 14.79 3.70
N VAL A 191 7.03 14.54 4.85
CA VAL A 191 7.70 15.56 5.66
C VAL A 191 8.95 14.98 6.31
N TRP A 192 10.08 15.66 6.19
CA TRP A 192 11.32 15.35 6.88
C TRP A 192 11.69 16.50 7.82
N VAL A 193 12.23 16.17 8.99
CA VAL A 193 12.67 17.11 10.01
C VAL A 193 14.11 16.80 10.39
N SER A 194 14.97 17.83 10.38
CA SER A 194 16.37 17.71 10.75
C SER A 194 16.58 17.35 12.22
N ASP A 195 17.77 16.83 12.54
CA ASP A 195 18.12 16.43 13.91
C ASP A 195 18.14 17.62 14.90
N ASP A 196 18.29 18.83 14.39
CA ASP A 196 18.25 20.07 15.20
C ASP A 196 16.85 20.69 15.29
N SER A 197 15.84 20.08 14.66
CA SER A 197 14.42 20.49 14.62
C SER A 197 14.18 21.84 13.92
N LYS A 198 15.17 22.38 13.21
CA LYS A 198 15.05 23.69 12.54
C LYS A 198 14.69 23.59 11.08
N THR A 199 15.30 22.62 10.39
CA THR A 199 15.04 22.43 8.96
C THR A 199 13.91 21.42 8.77
N ILE A 200 12.88 21.82 8.04
CA ILE A 200 11.76 20.98 7.65
C ILE A 200 11.72 20.96 6.12
N VAL A 201 11.73 19.78 5.53
CA VAL A 201 11.46 19.60 4.10
C VAL A 201 10.08 18.97 3.93
N ALA A 202 9.23 19.61 3.15
CA ALA A 202 7.87 19.18 2.89
C ALA A 202 7.70 18.84 1.42
N GLY A 203 7.27 17.60 1.14
CA GLY A 203 6.91 17.14 -0.20
C GLY A 203 5.45 17.38 -0.49
N THR A 204 5.13 17.75 -1.73
CA THR A 204 3.77 17.99 -2.18
C THR A 204 3.50 17.27 -3.49
N ALA A 205 2.23 16.97 -3.73
CA ALA A 205 1.73 16.53 -5.02
C ALA A 205 1.21 17.76 -5.77
N GLY A 206 1.73 18.01 -6.96
CA GLY A 206 1.11 18.97 -7.86
C GLY A 206 -0.33 18.53 -8.17
N TYR A 207 -1.17 19.46 -8.53
CA TYR A 207 -2.53 19.16 -8.95
C TYR A 207 -2.87 19.83 -10.27
N THR A 208 -3.75 19.17 -11.04
CA THR A 208 -4.36 19.75 -12.22
C THR A 208 -5.86 19.89 -11.98
N THR A 209 -6.49 20.89 -12.58
CA THR A 209 -7.95 21.04 -12.55
C THR A 209 -8.54 20.47 -13.82
N ARG A 210 -9.84 20.13 -13.83
CA ARG A 210 -10.57 19.73 -15.05
C ARG A 210 -10.51 20.77 -16.17
N GLU A 211 -10.38 22.04 -15.80
CA GLU A 211 -10.37 23.18 -16.73
C GLU A 211 -8.97 23.48 -17.27
N SER A 212 -7.93 22.93 -16.67
CA SER A 212 -6.55 23.21 -17.02
C SER A 212 -5.67 21.98 -16.86
N ASP A 213 -5.07 21.54 -17.94
CA ASP A 213 -4.02 20.51 -17.94
C ASP A 213 -2.68 21.04 -17.39
N THR A 214 -2.65 22.29 -16.89
CA THR A 214 -1.43 22.89 -16.32
C THR A 214 -1.28 22.44 -14.88
N LEU A 215 -0.14 21.82 -14.57
CA LEU A 215 0.23 21.48 -13.21
C LEU A 215 0.36 22.76 -12.37
N ARG A 216 -0.23 22.77 -11.20
CA ARG A 216 -0.11 23.83 -10.20
C ARG A 216 0.67 23.32 -9.00
N GLY A 217 1.39 24.23 -8.36
CA GLY A 217 2.19 23.97 -7.18
C GLY A 217 3.65 23.66 -7.48
N HIS A 218 4.39 23.44 -6.44
CA HIS A 218 5.80 23.06 -6.43
C HIS A 218 5.93 21.78 -5.60
N SER A 219 6.94 20.94 -5.87
CA SER A 219 6.98 19.61 -5.29
C SER A 219 7.71 19.54 -3.95
N LEU A 220 8.62 20.46 -3.69
CA LEU A 220 9.41 20.49 -2.46
C LEU A 220 9.51 21.90 -1.89
N TYR A 221 9.27 22.01 -0.61
CA TYR A 221 9.41 23.24 0.17
C TYR A 221 10.34 23.01 1.35
N VAL A 222 11.02 24.05 1.79
CA VAL A 222 11.91 24.00 2.94
C VAL A 222 11.64 25.15 3.90
N SER A 223 11.68 24.85 5.18
CA SER A 223 11.74 25.79 6.28
C SER A 223 13.08 25.65 6.98
N TYR A 224 13.67 26.75 7.44
CA TYR A 224 14.88 26.76 8.27
C TYR A 224 14.63 27.37 9.66
N ASP A 225 13.37 27.61 10.00
CA ASP A 225 12.91 28.27 11.23
C ASP A 225 11.84 27.45 11.97
N ALA A 226 11.95 26.12 11.90
CA ALA A 226 11.04 25.16 12.54
C ALA A 226 9.57 25.28 12.08
N GLY A 227 9.37 25.67 10.80
CA GLY A 227 8.05 25.72 10.18
C GLY A 227 7.34 27.07 10.29
N GLN A 228 8.02 28.15 10.72
CA GLN A 228 7.42 29.48 10.76
C GLN A 228 7.27 30.08 9.37
N THR A 229 8.23 29.81 8.48
CA THR A 229 8.17 30.22 7.06
C THR A 229 8.63 29.09 6.16
N PHE A 230 8.14 29.08 4.93
CA PHE A 230 8.51 28.10 3.90
C PHE A 230 8.91 28.80 2.61
N GLU A 231 9.95 28.29 1.97
CA GLU A 231 10.37 28.69 0.64
C GLU A 231 10.44 27.48 -0.29
N LYS A 232 10.41 27.70 -1.60
CA LYS A 232 10.55 26.64 -2.59
C LYS A 232 11.96 26.06 -2.54
N LEU A 233 12.07 24.77 -2.32
CA LEU A 233 13.34 24.06 -2.41
C LEU A 233 13.70 23.84 -3.89
N MET A 234 14.97 23.99 -4.23
CA MET A 234 15.45 23.70 -5.59
C MET A 234 15.18 22.25 -5.96
N GLN A 235 14.73 22.05 -7.19
CA GLN A 235 14.40 20.74 -7.77
C GLN A 235 14.56 20.80 -9.29
N PRO A 236 14.64 19.66 -10.00
CA PRO A 236 14.55 19.66 -11.46
C PRO A 236 13.30 20.37 -11.96
N GLU A 237 13.40 21.01 -13.13
CA GLU A 237 12.24 21.63 -13.77
C GLU A 237 11.18 20.59 -14.13
N ASN A 238 9.93 21.04 -14.21
CA ASN A 238 8.84 20.20 -14.69
C ASN A 238 9.09 19.77 -16.13
N VAL A 239 8.67 18.57 -16.47
CA VAL A 239 9.01 17.91 -17.71
C VAL A 239 7.83 17.80 -18.62
N MET A 240 8.08 17.99 -19.91
CA MET A 240 7.12 17.72 -20.98
C MET A 240 7.17 16.24 -21.30
N ILE A 241 6.12 15.50 -20.92
CA ILE A 241 5.96 14.09 -21.27
C ILE A 241 4.66 13.96 -22.09
N HIS A 242 4.74 13.31 -23.22
CA HIS A 242 3.64 13.04 -24.17
C HIS A 242 2.69 14.22 -24.49
N ASP A 243 2.53 14.54 -25.73
CA ASP A 243 1.55 15.49 -26.29
C ASP A 243 1.59 16.92 -25.70
N SER A 244 2.77 17.46 -25.45
CA SER A 244 2.95 18.86 -24.98
C SER A 244 2.30 19.20 -23.64
N LYS A 245 1.99 18.22 -22.78
CA LYS A 245 1.50 18.45 -21.42
C LYS A 245 2.65 18.45 -20.42
N MET A 246 2.70 19.47 -19.59
CA MET A 246 3.66 19.56 -18.49
C MET A 246 3.18 18.69 -17.33
N ASN A 247 3.95 17.65 -17.04
CA ASN A 247 3.78 16.85 -15.83
C ASN A 247 4.83 17.28 -14.80
N GLY A 248 4.40 17.57 -13.59
CA GLY A 248 5.32 17.91 -12.51
C GLY A 248 5.88 16.69 -11.82
N LEU A 249 7.05 16.87 -11.27
CA LEU A 249 7.60 15.89 -10.34
C LEU A 249 6.87 15.96 -9.01
N VAL A 250 6.54 14.81 -8.44
CA VAL A 250 5.93 14.65 -7.13
C VAL A 250 6.95 13.99 -6.22
N ALA A 251 7.28 14.60 -5.09
CA ALA A 251 8.13 13.97 -4.08
C ALA A 251 7.40 12.74 -3.50
N SER A 252 8.00 11.56 -3.59
CA SER A 252 7.36 10.31 -3.19
C SER A 252 7.86 9.78 -1.86
N ARG A 253 9.17 9.59 -1.74
CA ARG A 253 9.83 9.08 -0.54
C ARG A 253 11.12 9.82 -0.28
N TYR A 254 11.58 9.73 0.96
CA TYR A 254 12.89 10.22 1.34
C TYR A 254 13.59 9.27 2.31
N ASP A 255 14.91 9.43 2.39
CA ASP A 255 15.74 8.89 3.46
C ASP A 255 16.89 9.84 3.78
N TYR A 256 17.44 9.76 5.00
CA TYR A 256 18.54 10.62 5.45
C TYR A 256 19.61 9.81 6.18
N ASP A 257 20.83 9.81 5.63
CA ASP A 257 21.94 9.02 6.17
C ASP A 257 22.77 9.73 7.26
N GLY A 258 22.43 10.97 7.57
CA GLY A 258 23.21 11.86 8.47
C GLY A 258 24.04 12.90 7.72
N THR A 259 24.21 12.75 6.41
CA THR A 259 24.99 13.64 5.53
C THR A 259 24.14 14.17 4.39
N TYR A 260 23.42 13.28 3.72
CA TYR A 260 22.60 13.57 2.54
C TYR A 260 21.13 13.25 2.80
N LEU A 261 20.25 14.09 2.25
CA LEU A 261 18.83 13.79 2.14
C LEU A 261 18.55 13.29 0.72
N TYR A 262 18.12 12.04 0.63
CA TYR A 262 17.73 11.40 -0.62
C TYR A 262 16.23 11.54 -0.82
N VAL A 263 15.79 11.85 -2.04
CA VAL A 263 14.37 11.99 -2.37
C VAL A 263 14.09 11.30 -3.70
N THR A 264 13.11 10.38 -3.71
CA THR A 264 12.54 9.88 -4.95
C THR A 264 11.44 10.83 -5.42
N MET A 265 11.47 11.17 -6.68
CA MET A 265 10.48 12.05 -7.31
C MET A 265 9.91 11.37 -8.53
N ASN A 266 8.60 11.41 -8.68
CA ASN A 266 7.90 10.71 -9.74
C ASN A 266 7.09 11.65 -10.61
N VAL A 267 7.02 11.32 -11.89
CA VAL A 267 6.09 11.93 -12.84
C VAL A 267 4.85 11.07 -12.91
N THR A 268 3.70 11.64 -12.63
CA THR A 268 2.44 10.91 -12.58
C THR A 268 1.74 10.91 -13.92
N GLY A 269 1.09 9.79 -14.25
CA GLY A 269 0.34 9.61 -15.47
C GLY A 269 -1.05 10.25 -15.44
N ARG A 270 -1.81 10.02 -16.51
CA ARG A 270 -3.13 10.62 -16.70
C ARG A 270 -4.25 9.98 -15.87
N TRP A 271 -4.05 8.77 -15.35
CA TRP A 271 -5.12 7.94 -14.79
C TRP A 271 -5.50 8.27 -13.36
N ASN A 272 -4.64 9.00 -12.66
CA ASN A 272 -4.84 9.35 -11.27
C ASN A 272 -5.48 10.72 -11.03
N TYR A 273 -6.24 11.18 -12.00
CA TYR A 273 -7.24 12.17 -11.69
C TYR A 273 -8.32 11.50 -10.82
N VAL A 274 -8.13 11.51 -9.53
CA VAL A 274 -9.27 11.48 -8.63
C VAL A 274 -9.98 12.78 -8.90
N VAL A 275 -10.91 12.69 -9.78
CA VAL A 275 -11.58 13.78 -10.49
C VAL A 275 -12.14 14.86 -9.55
N ASP A 276 -12.31 14.54 -8.28
CA ASP A 276 -12.84 15.42 -7.26
C ASP A 276 -11.78 15.86 -6.22
N LEU A 277 -10.61 15.25 -6.18
CA LEU A 277 -9.54 15.60 -5.25
C LEU A 277 -8.35 16.33 -5.89
N GLY A 278 -8.26 16.34 -7.22
CA GLY A 278 -7.36 17.23 -7.97
C GLY A 278 -5.87 16.93 -7.92
N TYR A 279 -5.42 15.83 -7.32
CA TYR A 279 -4.00 15.46 -7.28
C TYR A 279 -3.77 14.04 -7.77
N SER A 280 -2.52 13.79 -8.18
CA SER A 280 -2.11 12.54 -8.79
C SER A 280 -0.77 12.09 -8.19
N CYS A 281 -0.74 10.99 -7.47
CA CYS A 281 0.49 10.38 -6.94
C CYS A 281 0.27 8.92 -6.48
N ASP A 282 -0.53 8.16 -7.20
CA ASP A 282 -0.71 6.75 -6.89
C ASP A 282 0.45 5.90 -7.42
N SER A 283 0.76 4.84 -6.70
CA SER A 283 1.81 3.90 -7.04
C SER A 283 1.58 3.15 -8.36
N GLY A 284 0.34 3.10 -8.85
CA GLY A 284 -0.03 2.44 -10.10
C GLY A 284 0.02 3.31 -11.35
N ASP A 285 0.37 4.60 -11.24
CA ASP A 285 0.27 5.53 -12.37
C ASP A 285 1.45 6.50 -12.47
N VAL A 286 2.64 5.94 -12.40
CA VAL A 286 3.89 6.66 -12.58
C VAL A 286 4.42 6.39 -13.99
N ILE A 287 4.86 7.43 -14.68
CA ILE A 287 5.35 7.39 -16.07
C ILE A 287 6.78 7.91 -16.21
N GLY A 288 7.44 8.21 -15.13
CA GLY A 288 8.82 8.66 -15.10
C GLY A 288 9.25 9.01 -13.67
N GLY A 289 10.53 9.18 -13.44
CA GLY A 289 11.01 9.55 -12.13
C GLY A 289 12.48 9.91 -12.08
N LYS A 290 12.88 10.42 -10.91
CA LYS A 290 14.26 10.75 -10.57
C LYS A 290 14.56 10.38 -9.13
N VAL A 291 15.84 10.20 -8.85
CA VAL A 291 16.39 10.06 -7.50
C VAL A 291 17.36 11.20 -7.27
N LEU A 292 17.09 12.03 -6.28
CA LEU A 292 17.89 13.20 -5.96
C LEU A 292 18.60 13.02 -4.63
N ARG A 293 19.85 13.51 -4.56
CA ARG A 293 20.67 13.56 -3.36
C ARG A 293 20.95 15.01 -3.00
N TYR A 294 20.27 15.53 -1.97
CA TYR A 294 20.50 16.87 -1.44
C TYR A 294 21.68 16.90 -0.48
N TYR A 295 22.54 17.89 -0.61
CA TYR A 295 23.68 18.13 0.27
C TYR A 295 23.55 19.45 1.03
N PHE A 296 24.20 19.51 2.19
CA PHE A 296 24.08 20.61 3.12
C PHE A 296 25.39 21.40 3.21
N SER A 297 25.27 22.74 3.42
CA SER A 297 26.34 23.64 3.80
C SER A 297 25.79 24.63 4.81
N ASP A 298 26.54 24.91 5.88
CA ASP A 298 26.17 25.85 6.94
C ASP A 298 24.75 25.60 7.52
N GLY A 299 24.36 24.31 7.64
CA GLY A 299 23.06 23.89 8.17
C GLY A 299 21.87 24.11 7.22
N LYS A 300 22.13 24.50 5.97
CA LYS A 300 21.10 24.66 4.94
C LYS A 300 21.34 23.70 3.77
N ILE A 301 20.30 23.36 3.05
CA ILE A 301 20.41 22.64 1.78
C ILE A 301 21.07 23.59 0.76
N ALA A 302 22.21 23.15 0.24
CA ALA A 302 23.04 23.95 -0.67
C ALA A 302 22.83 23.58 -2.15
N GLY A 303 22.35 22.38 -2.42
CA GLY A 303 22.12 21.90 -3.78
C GLY A 303 21.68 20.45 -3.79
N TYR A 304 21.56 19.90 -4.98
CA TYR A 304 21.30 18.48 -5.19
C TYR A 304 22.11 17.93 -6.36
N ASP A 305 22.35 16.61 -6.31
CA ASP A 305 22.82 15.81 -7.44
C ASP A 305 21.70 14.93 -7.94
N ASP A 306 21.58 14.75 -9.25
CA ASP A 306 20.76 13.74 -9.87
C ASP A 306 21.53 12.42 -9.85
N ILE A 307 21.06 11.47 -9.04
CA ILE A 307 21.68 10.16 -8.85
C ILE A 307 20.78 9.02 -9.36
N THR A 308 19.90 9.33 -10.29
CA THR A 308 18.92 8.40 -10.85
C THR A 308 19.61 7.15 -11.43
N PRO A 309 19.30 5.94 -10.97
CA PRO A 309 19.84 4.72 -11.54
C PRO A 309 19.29 4.45 -12.93
N ASP A 310 20.13 3.94 -13.82
CA ASP A 310 19.79 3.54 -15.18
C ASP A 310 20.39 2.15 -15.48
N ALA A 311 19.58 1.11 -15.35
CA ALA A 311 20.02 -0.26 -15.61
C ALA A 311 20.24 -0.57 -17.09
N ASP A 312 19.51 0.10 -17.95
CA ASP A 312 19.38 -0.28 -19.35
C ASP A 312 20.25 0.59 -20.27
N GLY A 313 20.93 1.66 -19.71
CA GLY A 313 21.66 2.64 -20.50
C GLY A 313 20.77 3.39 -21.49
N THR A 314 19.47 3.41 -21.23
CA THR A 314 18.44 3.95 -22.11
C THR A 314 18.00 5.35 -21.74
N LEU A 315 18.70 6.02 -20.82
CA LEU A 315 18.53 7.46 -20.55
C LEU A 315 18.90 8.27 -21.80
N THR A 316 18.22 8.00 -22.92
CA THR A 316 18.33 8.79 -24.15
C THR A 316 17.48 10.04 -24.12
N ALA A 317 16.60 10.16 -23.14
CA ALA A 317 15.72 11.28 -22.90
C ALA A 317 15.78 11.66 -21.42
N GLU A 318 15.34 12.83 -21.10
CA GLU A 318 15.36 13.45 -19.76
C GLU A 318 14.69 12.62 -18.67
N PHE A 319 13.99 11.50 -19.01
CA PHE A 319 13.27 10.62 -18.08
C PHE A 319 13.18 9.17 -18.55
N LEU A 320 13.25 8.28 -17.57
CA LEU A 320 12.86 6.88 -17.73
C LEU A 320 11.34 6.75 -17.86
N ASN A 321 10.86 5.68 -18.50
CA ASN A 321 9.42 5.40 -18.64
C ASN A 321 8.79 4.82 -17.36
N TYR A 322 9.50 4.84 -16.25
CA TYR A 322 9.08 4.38 -14.93
C TYR A 322 9.63 5.30 -13.83
N GLY A 323 9.09 5.20 -12.65
CA GLY A 323 9.51 5.97 -11.50
C GLY A 323 10.32 5.18 -10.48
N PHE A 324 10.48 5.81 -9.32
CA PHE A 324 11.19 5.26 -8.17
C PHE A 324 10.31 5.33 -6.93
N GLY A 325 10.19 4.19 -6.25
CA GLY A 325 9.40 4.07 -5.03
C GLY A 325 10.22 4.38 -3.80
N GLY A 326 10.64 3.34 -3.11
CA GLY A 326 11.43 3.45 -1.90
C GLY A 326 12.89 3.80 -2.15
N ILE A 327 13.49 4.47 -1.16
CA ILE A 327 14.94 4.64 -1.04
C ILE A 327 15.31 4.44 0.43
N SER A 328 16.43 3.77 0.68
CA SER A 328 16.95 3.57 2.02
C SER A 328 18.46 3.57 2.05
N SER A 329 19.01 4.24 3.04
CA SER A 329 20.44 4.28 3.38
C SER A 329 20.75 3.42 4.60
N CYS A 330 22.02 3.11 4.79
CA CYS A 330 22.48 2.38 5.96
C CYS A 330 23.53 3.20 6.73
N LYS A 331 23.16 3.67 7.93
CA LYS A 331 24.08 4.48 8.77
C LYS A 331 25.29 3.71 9.27
N THR A 332 25.16 2.38 9.45
CA THR A 332 26.27 1.51 9.87
C THR A 332 27.21 1.15 8.74
N MET A 333 26.79 1.39 7.49
CA MET A 333 27.61 1.22 6.28
C MET A 333 27.46 2.46 5.38
N PRO A 334 28.19 3.55 5.64
CA PRO A 334 28.08 4.79 4.87
C PRO A 334 28.28 4.57 3.37
N GLY A 335 27.44 5.18 2.56
CA GLY A 335 27.44 5.03 1.10
C GLY A 335 26.54 3.91 0.58
N LEU A 336 26.11 2.98 1.44
CA LEU A 336 25.17 1.93 1.05
C LEU A 336 23.77 2.51 0.88
N LEU A 337 23.19 2.33 -0.30
CA LEU A 337 21.82 2.70 -0.65
C LEU A 337 21.15 1.55 -1.39
N VAL A 338 19.84 1.42 -1.17
CA VAL A 338 18.94 0.65 -2.04
C VAL A 338 17.83 1.55 -2.54
N CYS A 339 17.39 1.31 -3.77
CA CYS A 339 16.28 2.03 -4.39
C CYS A 339 15.43 1.08 -5.21
N SER A 340 14.10 1.16 -5.08
CA SER A 340 13.16 0.36 -5.86
C SER A 340 12.57 1.16 -7.02
N THR A 341 12.32 0.49 -8.16
CA THR A 341 11.53 1.08 -9.24
C THR A 341 10.04 1.11 -8.90
N LEU A 342 9.28 1.87 -9.67
CA LEU A 342 7.84 2.00 -9.55
C LEU A 342 7.21 2.11 -10.94
N CYS A 343 6.22 1.25 -11.22
CA CYS A 343 5.56 1.13 -12.53
C CYS A 343 6.45 0.67 -13.69
N ARG A 344 7.58 0.03 -13.42
CA ARG A 344 8.42 -0.58 -14.44
C ARG A 344 7.81 -1.89 -14.99
N GLU A 345 6.91 -2.50 -14.24
CA GLU A 345 6.18 -3.71 -14.63
C GLU A 345 5.35 -3.57 -15.92
N LYS A 346 5.14 -2.35 -16.40
CA LYS A 346 4.49 -2.08 -17.69
C LYS A 346 5.41 -2.42 -18.87
N GLU A 347 6.70 -2.28 -18.67
CA GLU A 347 7.75 -2.54 -19.68
C GLU A 347 8.42 -3.90 -19.43
N SER A 348 8.74 -4.17 -18.16
CA SER A 348 9.39 -5.39 -17.67
C SER A 348 9.24 -5.46 -16.14
N ASP A 349 9.91 -6.40 -15.50
CA ASP A 349 9.83 -6.55 -14.04
C ASP A 349 10.40 -5.35 -13.27
N GLU A 350 9.91 -5.12 -12.05
CA GLU A 350 10.48 -4.13 -11.14
C GLU A 350 11.92 -4.48 -10.75
N ILE A 351 12.71 -3.46 -10.43
CA ILE A 351 14.12 -3.58 -10.05
C ILE A 351 14.33 -3.07 -8.62
N VAL A 352 15.22 -3.74 -7.91
CA VAL A 352 15.91 -3.19 -6.73
C VAL A 352 17.35 -2.88 -7.12
N TYR A 353 17.70 -1.61 -7.03
CA TYR A 353 19.06 -1.12 -7.26
C TYR A 353 19.85 -1.06 -5.95
N LEU A 354 21.16 -1.29 -6.06
CA LEU A 354 22.14 -1.21 -4.98
C LEU A 354 23.26 -0.25 -5.37
N SER A 355 23.58 0.69 -4.50
CA SER A 355 24.76 1.55 -4.57
C SER A 355 25.61 1.37 -3.30
N LYS A 356 26.94 1.50 -3.42
CA LYS A 356 27.91 1.48 -2.31
C LYS A 356 28.72 2.78 -2.22
N ASP A 357 28.31 3.82 -2.96
CA ASP A 357 29.02 5.08 -3.12
C ASP A 357 28.08 6.30 -3.13
N TYR A 358 27.06 6.26 -2.24
CA TYR A 358 26.07 7.34 -2.07
C TYR A 358 25.24 7.62 -3.34
N GLY A 359 25.02 6.61 -4.20
CA GLY A 359 24.28 6.73 -5.43
C GLY A 359 25.08 7.25 -6.62
N SER A 360 26.42 7.38 -6.51
CA SER A 360 27.26 7.78 -7.64
C SER A 360 27.36 6.70 -8.71
N SER A 361 27.22 5.43 -8.33
CA SER A 361 27.02 4.30 -9.22
C SER A 361 26.01 3.31 -8.66
N TRP A 362 25.37 2.56 -9.56
CA TRP A 362 24.34 1.60 -9.21
C TRP A 362 24.58 0.24 -9.87
N SER A 363 24.22 -0.81 -9.19
CA SER A 363 24.11 -2.18 -9.70
C SER A 363 22.69 -2.70 -9.47
N VAL A 364 22.29 -3.66 -10.27
CA VAL A 364 21.00 -4.35 -10.12
C VAL A 364 21.17 -5.45 -9.09
N SER A 365 20.44 -5.36 -7.97
CA SER A 365 20.38 -6.37 -6.92
C SER A 365 19.28 -7.40 -7.17
N LEU A 366 18.12 -6.94 -7.63
CA LEU A 366 16.98 -7.79 -8.03
C LEU A 366 16.41 -7.25 -9.33
N CYS A 367 16.18 -8.12 -10.31
CA CYS A 367 15.44 -7.81 -11.53
C CYS A 367 14.35 -8.87 -11.72
N GLY A 368 13.22 -8.65 -11.07
CA GLY A 368 12.02 -9.49 -11.18
C GLY A 368 12.31 -11.00 -11.09
N LEU A 369 11.74 -11.74 -12.03
CA LEU A 369 11.85 -13.20 -12.09
C LEU A 369 12.95 -13.71 -13.02
N GLU A 370 13.54 -12.85 -13.85
CA GLU A 370 14.39 -13.28 -14.97
C GLU A 370 15.67 -13.99 -14.55
N LYS A 371 16.16 -13.72 -13.33
CA LYS A 371 17.46 -14.26 -12.88
C LYS A 371 17.35 -15.36 -11.81
N GLY A 372 16.13 -15.76 -11.42
CA GLY A 372 15.95 -16.74 -10.34
C GLY A 372 16.35 -16.24 -8.96
N ASP A 373 16.52 -14.92 -8.80
CA ASP A 373 16.90 -14.28 -7.54
C ASP A 373 15.69 -14.08 -6.62
N LEU A 374 14.48 -14.29 -7.14
CA LEU A 374 13.22 -14.23 -6.40
C LEU A 374 12.58 -15.61 -6.31
N TYR A 375 12.23 -16.03 -5.11
CA TYR A 375 11.47 -17.25 -4.87
C TYR A 375 10.29 -17.00 -3.93
N PHE A 376 9.31 -17.91 -3.93
CA PHE A 376 8.08 -17.76 -3.20
C PHE A 376 7.92 -18.86 -2.16
N ASN A 377 7.76 -18.45 -0.89
CA ASN A 377 7.38 -19.33 0.21
C ASN A 377 5.88 -19.65 0.14
N THR A 378 5.09 -18.67 -0.31
CA THR A 378 3.64 -18.78 -0.46
C THR A 378 3.30 -19.24 -1.86
N SER A 379 2.83 -20.48 -1.99
CA SER A 379 2.72 -21.14 -3.29
C SER A 379 1.75 -20.47 -4.26
N TYR A 380 0.63 -19.90 -3.79
CA TYR A 380 -0.32 -19.20 -4.67
C TYR A 380 0.18 -17.82 -5.14
N MET A 381 1.24 -17.29 -4.53
CA MET A 381 1.89 -16.04 -4.99
C MET A 381 2.85 -16.26 -6.16
N LYS A 382 3.13 -17.51 -6.54
CA LYS A 382 4.00 -17.80 -7.67
C LYS A 382 3.43 -17.23 -8.96
N PRO A 383 4.28 -16.65 -9.82
CA PRO A 383 3.86 -16.07 -11.09
C PRO A 383 3.68 -17.09 -12.21
N GLU A 384 3.42 -18.34 -11.94
CA GLU A 384 3.19 -19.41 -12.93
C GLU A 384 1.97 -19.15 -13.83
N TYR A 385 1.25 -18.07 -13.54
CA TYR A 385 0.07 -17.65 -14.27
C TYR A 385 0.42 -16.85 -15.51
N ASN A 386 0.61 -17.57 -16.61
CA ASN A 386 0.56 -17.02 -17.98
C ASN A 386 1.24 -15.69 -18.23
N GLY A 387 2.53 -15.65 -18.00
CA GLY A 387 3.46 -14.81 -18.74
C GLY A 387 3.25 -13.29 -18.73
N ASN A 388 2.34 -12.74 -17.92
CA ASN A 388 2.02 -11.32 -17.93
C ASN A 388 1.72 -10.70 -16.57
N HIS A 389 1.99 -11.37 -15.46
CA HIS A 389 1.91 -10.75 -14.16
C HIS A 389 3.23 -10.90 -13.44
N CYS A 390 3.99 -9.83 -13.46
CA CYS A 390 4.96 -9.61 -12.42
C CYS A 390 4.20 -9.47 -11.10
N LEU A 391 4.47 -10.30 -10.11
CA LEU A 391 3.94 -10.12 -8.77
C LEU A 391 4.61 -8.93 -8.07
N LEU A 392 5.78 -8.53 -8.54
CA LEU A 392 6.46 -7.33 -8.10
C LEU A 392 5.89 -6.13 -8.84
N HIS A 393 5.00 -5.41 -8.17
CA HIS A 393 4.46 -4.14 -8.64
C HIS A 393 4.24 -3.22 -7.46
N TRP A 394 4.25 -1.91 -7.69
CA TRP A 394 4.02 -0.89 -6.69
C TRP A 394 5.05 -0.92 -5.54
N LEU A 395 6.33 -1.10 -5.86
CA LEU A 395 7.41 -1.12 -4.87
C LEU A 395 7.66 0.29 -4.31
N SER A 396 6.71 0.80 -3.54
CA SER A 396 6.71 2.17 -3.06
C SER A 396 7.57 2.41 -1.82
N ASP A 397 8.06 1.35 -1.16
CA ASP A 397 8.95 1.45 -0.01
C ASP A 397 9.98 0.32 0.01
N ILE A 398 11.18 0.64 0.46
CA ILE A 398 12.27 -0.32 0.68
C ILE A 398 13.06 0.13 1.92
N LYS A 399 13.50 -0.82 2.74
CA LYS A 399 14.24 -0.55 3.98
C LYS A 399 15.41 -1.50 4.17
N ILE A 400 16.59 -0.92 4.38
CA ILE A 400 17.74 -1.64 4.96
C ILE A 400 17.54 -1.69 6.47
N ASN A 401 17.78 -2.84 7.09
CA ASN A 401 17.83 -2.95 8.54
C ASN A 401 18.96 -2.05 9.07
N PRO A 402 18.69 -1.09 9.97
CA PRO A 402 19.71 -0.17 10.49
C PRO A 402 20.86 -0.85 11.23
N PHE A 403 20.67 -2.12 11.65
CA PHE A 403 21.61 -2.90 12.46
C PHE A 403 22.28 -4.04 11.67
N ASP A 404 21.71 -4.39 10.52
CA ASP A 404 22.21 -5.45 9.63
C ASP A 404 22.10 -5.01 8.17
N PRO A 405 23.20 -4.59 7.53
CA PRO A 405 23.15 -4.09 6.15
C PRO A 405 22.83 -5.17 5.11
N ASP A 406 22.89 -6.45 5.46
CA ASP A 406 22.48 -7.55 4.60
C ASP A 406 20.97 -7.79 4.57
N GLU A 407 20.24 -7.34 5.61
CA GLU A 407 18.80 -7.50 5.69
C GLU A 407 18.08 -6.31 5.04
N VAL A 408 17.33 -6.59 3.98
CA VAL A 408 16.52 -5.61 3.25
C VAL A 408 15.11 -6.12 3.06
N TRP A 409 14.15 -5.25 3.32
CA TRP A 409 12.73 -5.47 3.09
C TRP A 409 12.19 -4.47 2.08
N PHE A 410 11.30 -4.92 1.20
CA PHE A 410 10.52 -4.04 0.34
C PHE A 410 9.06 -4.48 0.26
N ASN A 411 8.18 -3.54 -0.02
CA ASN A 411 6.77 -3.79 -0.19
C ASN A 411 6.42 -4.05 -1.66
N SER A 412 5.27 -4.68 -1.86
CA SER A 412 4.62 -4.84 -3.16
C SER A 412 3.12 -4.66 -3.01
N GLY A 413 2.41 -4.50 -4.12
CA GLY A 413 0.95 -4.56 -4.19
C GLY A 413 0.35 -5.91 -3.77
N THR A 414 1.19 -6.93 -3.51
CA THR A 414 0.77 -8.26 -3.05
C THR A 414 1.39 -8.69 -1.72
N GLY A 415 2.08 -7.80 -1.03
CA GLY A 415 2.67 -8.09 0.28
C GLY A 415 4.06 -7.51 0.49
N VAL A 416 4.92 -8.25 1.21
CA VAL A 416 6.29 -7.87 1.52
C VAL A 416 7.28 -8.96 1.12
N PHE A 417 8.46 -8.51 0.73
CA PHE A 417 9.58 -9.34 0.32
C PHE A 417 10.85 -8.95 1.07
N MET A 418 11.76 -9.88 1.23
CA MET A 418 13.02 -9.62 1.91
C MET A 418 14.19 -10.42 1.34
N THR A 419 15.39 -9.98 1.66
CA THR A 419 16.63 -10.74 1.64
C THR A 419 17.41 -10.51 2.93
N ASP A 420 18.16 -11.49 3.38
CA ASP A 420 19.14 -11.41 4.46
C ASP A 420 20.59 -11.56 3.94
N ALA A 421 20.78 -11.31 2.64
CA ALA A 421 22.04 -11.49 1.94
C ALA A 421 22.26 -10.42 0.85
N LEU A 422 21.87 -9.16 1.09
CA LEU A 422 21.96 -8.06 0.13
C LEU A 422 23.37 -7.91 -0.46
N LEU A 423 24.39 -8.04 0.37
CA LEU A 423 25.79 -7.80 0.00
C LEU A 423 26.48 -9.01 -0.61
N SER A 424 25.78 -10.15 -0.73
CA SER A 424 26.29 -11.32 -1.42
C SER A 424 26.43 -11.08 -2.92
N GLU A 425 27.19 -11.91 -3.62
CA GLU A 425 27.35 -11.84 -5.08
C GLU A 425 26.02 -12.08 -5.81
N HIS A 426 25.15 -12.92 -5.22
CA HIS A 426 23.84 -13.29 -5.77
C HIS A 426 22.78 -13.22 -4.65
N PRO A 427 22.26 -12.03 -4.30
CA PRO A 427 21.25 -11.90 -3.28
C PRO A 427 19.97 -12.61 -3.73
N ARG A 428 19.37 -13.36 -2.81
CA ARG A 428 18.11 -14.06 -3.06
C ARG A 428 17.00 -13.44 -2.23
N TYR A 429 15.93 -13.08 -2.89
CA TYR A 429 14.77 -12.47 -2.27
C TYR A 429 13.61 -13.46 -2.19
N HIS A 430 12.75 -13.29 -1.20
CA HIS A 430 11.55 -14.11 -1.05
C HIS A 430 10.40 -13.32 -0.43
N ASP A 431 9.18 -13.82 -0.61
CA ASP A 431 8.02 -13.31 0.10
C ASP A 431 8.11 -13.65 1.59
N ALA A 432 7.75 -12.69 2.43
CA ALA A 432 7.77 -12.80 3.88
C ALA A 432 6.46 -12.30 4.49
N CYS A 433 5.33 -12.80 3.95
CA CYS A 433 3.99 -12.30 4.25
C CYS A 433 3.28 -13.04 5.40
N THR A 434 3.87 -14.10 5.98
CA THR A 434 3.21 -14.88 7.04
C THR A 434 2.69 -13.98 8.16
N GLY A 435 1.37 -13.98 8.39
CA GLY A 435 0.68 -13.14 9.38
C GLY A 435 0.21 -11.78 8.88
N ILE A 436 0.56 -11.37 7.65
CA ILE A 436 -0.12 -10.26 6.97
C ILE A 436 -1.32 -10.86 6.24
N GLU A 437 -2.51 -10.46 6.64
CA GLU A 437 -3.80 -10.89 6.07
C GLU A 437 -4.47 -9.64 5.48
N GLU A 438 -4.36 -9.46 4.16
CA GLU A 438 -4.73 -8.20 3.47
C GLU A 438 -5.71 -8.43 2.31
N THR A 439 -6.27 -9.61 2.22
CA THR A 439 -7.26 -9.93 1.18
C THR A 439 -8.61 -9.26 1.43
N VAL A 440 -9.29 -8.88 0.35
CA VAL A 440 -10.66 -8.35 0.41
C VAL A 440 -11.63 -9.52 0.38
N HIS A 441 -12.09 -9.95 1.56
CA HIS A 441 -13.07 -11.02 1.69
C HIS A 441 -14.46 -10.51 1.31
N LEU A 442 -15.06 -11.11 0.27
CA LEU A 442 -16.39 -10.74 -0.21
C LEU A 442 -17.45 -11.69 0.30
N ASN A 443 -17.14 -12.97 0.43
CA ASN A 443 -18.04 -13.97 0.99
C ASN A 443 -17.30 -15.23 1.46
N VAL A 444 -17.90 -15.97 2.40
CA VAL A 444 -17.32 -17.16 3.00
C VAL A 444 -18.39 -18.25 3.08
N TYR A 445 -18.06 -19.49 2.69
CA TYR A 445 -18.96 -20.64 2.71
C TYR A 445 -18.31 -21.82 3.42
N ALA A 446 -19.08 -22.52 4.25
CA ALA A 446 -18.69 -23.81 4.82
C ALA A 446 -19.56 -24.89 4.18
N PRO A 447 -19.03 -25.71 3.26
CA PRO A 447 -19.77 -26.85 2.68
C PRO A 447 -20.25 -27.81 3.77
N VAL A 448 -21.40 -28.44 3.54
CA VAL A 448 -22.02 -29.36 4.53
C VAL A 448 -21.27 -30.68 4.64
N ASP A 449 -20.54 -31.07 3.59
CA ASP A 449 -19.71 -32.28 3.52
C ASP A 449 -18.56 -32.12 2.52
N GLY A 450 -17.78 -33.18 2.29
CA GLY A 450 -16.66 -33.18 1.34
C GLY A 450 -15.31 -32.82 1.97
N GLU A 451 -14.28 -32.66 1.12
CA GLU A 451 -12.91 -32.39 1.56
C GLU A 451 -12.68 -30.91 1.89
N VAL A 452 -13.45 -30.00 1.26
CA VAL A 452 -13.32 -28.56 1.48
C VAL A 452 -14.05 -28.17 2.74
N GLN A 453 -13.35 -27.56 3.67
CA GLN A 453 -13.89 -27.09 4.95
C GLN A 453 -14.38 -25.65 4.87
N LEU A 454 -13.76 -24.83 3.99
CA LEU A 454 -14.08 -23.43 3.81
C LEU A 454 -13.82 -23.04 2.35
N VAL A 455 -14.75 -22.30 1.77
CA VAL A 455 -14.58 -21.58 0.51
C VAL A 455 -14.60 -20.10 0.81
N ASP A 456 -13.53 -19.40 0.45
CA ASP A 456 -13.38 -17.98 0.64
C ASP A 456 -13.35 -17.28 -0.72
N ILE A 457 -14.23 -16.31 -0.90
CA ILE A 457 -14.40 -15.54 -2.13
C ILE A 457 -13.77 -14.18 -1.93
N VAL A 458 -12.72 -13.90 -2.69
CA VAL A 458 -11.88 -12.73 -2.46
C VAL A 458 -11.71 -11.86 -3.71
N GLY A 459 -11.48 -10.57 -3.48
CA GLY A 459 -11.01 -9.63 -4.49
C GLY A 459 -9.55 -9.85 -4.84
N ASP A 460 -9.16 -9.49 -6.04
CA ASP A 460 -7.80 -9.46 -6.61
C ASP A 460 -7.07 -10.80 -6.70
N LEU A 461 -7.53 -11.84 -6.01
CA LEU A 461 -6.96 -13.19 -6.00
C LEU A 461 -7.99 -14.29 -6.31
N GLY A 462 -9.23 -13.93 -6.67
CA GLY A 462 -10.30 -14.87 -7.04
C GLY A 462 -10.95 -15.54 -5.86
N GLY A 463 -10.36 -16.56 -5.30
CA GLY A 463 -10.89 -17.28 -4.15
C GLY A 463 -10.01 -18.45 -3.74
N PHE A 464 -10.33 -19.02 -2.59
CA PHE A 464 -9.58 -20.11 -1.99
C PHE A 464 -10.52 -21.21 -1.48
N ALA A 465 -10.12 -22.47 -1.63
CA ALA A 465 -10.83 -23.63 -1.09
C ALA A 465 -9.92 -24.35 -0.09
N PHE A 466 -10.17 -24.13 1.18
CA PHE A 466 -9.40 -24.71 2.27
C PHE A 466 -9.82 -26.15 2.55
N ARG A 467 -8.87 -27.08 2.50
CA ARG A 467 -8.99 -28.47 2.93
C ARG A 467 -8.34 -28.70 4.29
N ASN A 468 -7.46 -27.78 4.68
CA ASN A 468 -6.87 -27.68 6.00
C ASN A 468 -6.88 -26.18 6.40
N LEU A 469 -7.58 -25.86 7.50
CA LEU A 469 -7.69 -24.48 7.99
C LEU A 469 -6.44 -23.98 8.70
N ASP A 470 -5.44 -24.85 8.89
CA ASP A 470 -4.17 -24.52 9.54
C ASP A 470 -3.04 -24.22 8.57
N GLU A 471 -3.30 -24.37 7.26
CA GLU A 471 -2.30 -24.20 6.21
C GLU A 471 -2.82 -23.28 5.10
N PRO A 472 -1.96 -22.44 4.51
CA PRO A 472 -2.31 -21.66 3.34
C PRO A 472 -2.73 -22.56 2.17
N CYS A 473 -3.71 -22.11 1.39
CA CYS A 473 -4.07 -22.78 0.15
C CYS A 473 -2.90 -22.75 -0.83
N LYS A 474 -2.72 -23.85 -1.58
CA LYS A 474 -1.66 -23.94 -2.59
C LYS A 474 -1.95 -23.09 -3.83
N ASN A 475 -3.22 -23.02 -4.21
CA ASN A 475 -3.68 -22.32 -5.40
C ASN A 475 -4.90 -21.46 -5.04
N SER A 476 -5.05 -20.35 -5.74
CA SER A 476 -6.31 -19.62 -5.83
C SER A 476 -7.21 -20.24 -6.92
N PHE A 477 -8.38 -19.66 -7.15
CA PHE A 477 -9.28 -20.12 -8.20
C PHE A 477 -8.75 -19.73 -9.59
N ASP A 478 -8.53 -20.74 -10.43
CA ASP A 478 -7.96 -20.63 -11.76
C ASP A 478 -8.89 -21.28 -12.79
N ASP A 479 -8.80 -20.85 -14.06
CA ASP A 479 -9.47 -21.55 -15.15
C ASP A 479 -8.76 -22.86 -15.53
N SER A 480 -9.31 -23.61 -16.49
CA SER A 480 -8.75 -24.88 -16.95
C SER A 480 -7.36 -24.76 -17.61
N GLU A 481 -6.93 -23.56 -17.95
CA GLU A 481 -5.62 -23.26 -18.51
C GLU A 481 -4.63 -22.76 -17.44
N GLY A 482 -5.03 -22.71 -16.18
CA GLY A 482 -4.22 -22.23 -15.06
C GLY A 482 -4.16 -20.71 -14.95
N ASN A 483 -5.09 -19.97 -15.56
CA ASN A 483 -5.17 -18.53 -15.41
C ASN A 483 -6.06 -18.16 -14.24
N ARG A 484 -5.56 -17.31 -13.36
CA ARG A 484 -6.28 -16.84 -12.18
C ARG A 484 -7.48 -15.97 -12.54
N TYR A 485 -8.62 -16.19 -11.87
CA TYR A 485 -9.67 -15.19 -11.79
C TYR A 485 -9.23 -14.06 -10.88
N ILE A 486 -9.37 -12.79 -11.34
CA ILE A 486 -8.87 -11.66 -10.55
C ILE A 486 -9.75 -11.39 -9.33
N THR A 487 -11.06 -11.59 -9.44
CA THR A 487 -12.01 -11.38 -8.35
C THR A 487 -13.16 -12.35 -8.52
N CYS A 488 -13.46 -13.13 -7.51
CA CYS A 488 -14.73 -13.82 -7.41
C CYS A 488 -15.66 -12.97 -6.52
N ILE A 489 -16.94 -12.88 -6.90
CA ILE A 489 -17.88 -11.98 -6.23
C ILE A 489 -18.79 -12.76 -5.29
N ASN A 490 -19.21 -13.95 -5.73
CA ASN A 490 -20.14 -14.79 -4.99
C ASN A 490 -20.01 -16.24 -5.43
N ALA A 491 -20.45 -17.16 -4.58
CA ALA A 491 -20.55 -18.57 -4.90
C ALA A 491 -21.87 -19.15 -4.40
N ASP A 492 -22.22 -20.33 -4.92
CA ASP A 492 -23.24 -21.19 -4.36
C ASP A 492 -22.77 -22.63 -4.47
N ILE A 493 -23.03 -23.40 -3.44
CA ILE A 493 -22.58 -24.80 -3.30
C ILE A 493 -23.79 -25.67 -3.09
N SER A 494 -23.86 -26.77 -3.83
CA SER A 494 -24.98 -27.70 -3.70
C SER A 494 -24.96 -28.43 -2.36
N ASP A 495 -26.07 -28.36 -1.59
CA ASP A 495 -26.25 -29.10 -0.36
C ASP A 495 -26.38 -30.63 -0.61
N ALA A 496 -26.74 -31.04 -1.83
CA ALA A 496 -26.90 -32.44 -2.19
C ALA A 496 -25.60 -33.11 -2.67
N ASP A 497 -24.64 -32.32 -3.13
CA ASP A 497 -23.34 -32.77 -3.62
C ASP A 497 -22.33 -31.61 -3.55
N SER A 498 -21.50 -31.59 -2.53
CA SER A 498 -20.49 -30.56 -2.31
C SER A 498 -19.37 -30.48 -3.36
N ASN A 499 -19.32 -31.46 -4.29
CA ASN A 499 -18.45 -31.34 -5.47
C ASN A 499 -18.96 -30.29 -6.46
N LEU A 500 -20.27 -29.96 -6.41
CA LEU A 500 -20.89 -29.02 -7.33
C LEU A 500 -20.95 -27.63 -6.72
N GLY A 501 -20.38 -26.69 -7.43
CA GLY A 501 -20.44 -25.27 -7.07
C GLY A 501 -20.48 -24.36 -8.29
N ILE A 502 -21.05 -23.19 -8.10
CA ILE A 502 -21.08 -22.11 -9.10
C ILE A 502 -20.47 -20.88 -8.48
N VAL A 503 -19.61 -20.20 -9.23
CA VAL A 503 -18.94 -18.96 -8.80
C VAL A 503 -19.15 -17.89 -9.86
N THR A 504 -19.45 -16.66 -9.44
CA THR A 504 -19.39 -15.50 -10.30
C THR A 504 -17.99 -14.91 -10.23
N ALA A 505 -17.30 -14.88 -11.36
CA ALA A 505 -15.89 -14.52 -11.43
C ALA A 505 -15.65 -13.38 -12.44
N ARG A 506 -14.76 -12.48 -12.11
CA ARG A 506 -14.17 -11.51 -13.03
C ARG A 506 -12.95 -12.13 -13.70
N GLY A 507 -12.80 -11.90 -14.99
CA GLY A 507 -11.60 -12.31 -15.72
C GLY A 507 -10.36 -11.51 -15.32
N ASN A 508 -9.21 -11.97 -15.76
CA ASN A 508 -7.93 -11.34 -15.46
C ASN A 508 -7.80 -9.96 -16.13
N TRP A 509 -7.06 -9.05 -15.51
CA TRP A 509 -6.77 -7.70 -16.00
C TRP A 509 -6.22 -7.65 -17.43
N LYS A 510 -5.40 -8.63 -17.83
CA LYS A 510 -4.81 -8.69 -19.18
C LYS A 510 -5.59 -9.61 -20.14
N GLY A 511 -6.83 -9.93 -19.85
CA GLY A 511 -7.81 -10.47 -20.80
C GLY A 511 -7.65 -11.92 -21.25
N LYS A 512 -6.76 -12.71 -20.66
CA LYS A 512 -6.63 -14.14 -21.01
C LYS A 512 -7.72 -14.99 -20.37
N THR A 513 -8.03 -14.76 -19.10
CA THR A 513 -9.11 -15.41 -18.37
C THR A 513 -10.39 -14.62 -18.55
N LYS A 514 -11.41 -15.26 -19.12
CA LYS A 514 -12.72 -14.62 -19.30
C LYS A 514 -13.55 -14.83 -18.04
N GLY A 515 -14.05 -13.76 -17.48
CA GLY A 515 -15.00 -13.80 -16.37
C GLY A 515 -16.38 -14.31 -16.79
N GLY A 516 -17.29 -14.39 -15.85
CA GLY A 516 -18.67 -14.82 -16.02
C GLY A 516 -19.08 -15.81 -14.93
N LEU A 517 -20.02 -16.69 -15.28
CA LEU A 517 -20.45 -17.78 -14.42
C LEU A 517 -19.51 -18.98 -14.66
N VAL A 518 -18.85 -19.43 -13.61
CA VAL A 518 -17.96 -20.59 -13.65
C VAL A 518 -18.48 -21.70 -12.72
N ARG A 519 -18.27 -22.94 -13.11
CA ARG A 519 -18.74 -24.11 -12.39
C ARG A 519 -17.55 -24.97 -11.98
N THR A 520 -17.63 -25.53 -10.80
CA THR A 520 -16.82 -26.67 -10.38
C THR A 520 -17.68 -27.93 -10.26
N CYS A 521 -17.11 -29.10 -10.56
CA CYS A 521 -17.72 -30.41 -10.37
C CYS A 521 -16.81 -31.36 -9.58
N ASP A 522 -15.76 -30.86 -8.98
CA ASP A 522 -14.70 -31.63 -8.33
C ASP A 522 -14.23 -31.00 -7.00
N ASN A 523 -15.18 -30.41 -6.27
CA ASN A 523 -14.93 -29.83 -4.97
C ASN A 523 -13.89 -28.68 -5.03
N PHE A 524 -14.09 -27.73 -5.97
CA PHE A 524 -13.27 -26.53 -6.15
C PHE A 524 -11.79 -26.78 -6.53
N LYS A 525 -11.51 -27.88 -7.27
CA LYS A 525 -10.18 -28.15 -7.82
C LYS A 525 -9.99 -27.53 -9.20
N THR A 526 -11.05 -27.61 -10.03
CA THR A 526 -11.06 -27.03 -11.38
C THR A 526 -12.36 -26.29 -11.65
N PHE A 527 -12.32 -25.39 -12.61
CA PHE A 527 -13.45 -24.55 -12.97
C PHE A 527 -13.66 -24.51 -14.48
N ASP A 528 -14.92 -24.71 -14.91
CA ASP A 528 -15.36 -24.54 -16.28
C ASP A 528 -16.25 -23.32 -16.41
N ARG A 529 -16.00 -22.48 -17.40
CA ARG A 529 -16.91 -21.37 -17.72
C ARG A 529 -18.23 -21.93 -18.25
N ILE A 530 -19.33 -21.59 -17.61
CA ILE A 530 -20.67 -21.87 -18.12
C ILE A 530 -21.02 -20.76 -19.10
N GLY A 531 -21.48 -21.11 -20.31
CA GLY A 531 -22.03 -20.15 -21.22
C GLY A 531 -23.17 -19.36 -20.56
N MET A 532 -23.21 -18.05 -20.80
CA MET A 532 -24.25 -17.19 -20.22
C MET A 532 -25.63 -17.71 -20.62
N PRO A 533 -26.54 -17.98 -19.67
CA PRO A 533 -27.82 -18.64 -19.96
C PRO A 533 -28.79 -17.78 -20.77
N PHE A 534 -28.48 -16.53 -21.06
CA PHE A 534 -29.39 -15.56 -21.67
C PHE A 534 -28.98 -15.10 -23.08
N GLY A 535 -28.21 -15.90 -23.80
CA GLY A 535 -27.93 -15.60 -25.22
C GLY A 535 -27.33 -14.23 -25.45
N ILE A 536 -26.44 -13.81 -24.55
CA ILE A 536 -25.64 -12.59 -24.76
C ILE A 536 -24.82 -12.83 -26.02
N ASN A 537 -25.16 -12.12 -27.09
CA ASN A 537 -24.47 -12.25 -28.35
C ASN A 537 -23.02 -11.70 -28.20
N ALA A 538 -22.17 -12.09 -29.14
CA ALA A 538 -20.77 -11.66 -29.18
C ALA A 538 -20.56 -10.14 -29.07
N GLU A 539 -21.58 -9.35 -29.40
CA GLU A 539 -21.58 -7.89 -29.37
C GLU A 539 -21.75 -7.33 -27.96
N ILE A 540 -22.55 -8.01 -27.11
CA ILE A 540 -22.69 -7.66 -25.69
C ILE A 540 -21.46 -8.14 -24.92
N ASP A 541 -20.93 -9.33 -25.24
CA ASP A 541 -19.69 -9.86 -24.66
C ASP A 541 -18.51 -8.91 -24.98
N LYS A 542 -18.47 -8.36 -26.20
CA LYS A 542 -17.50 -7.33 -26.60
C LYS A 542 -17.68 -6.01 -25.86
N LYS A 543 -18.91 -5.53 -25.69
CA LYS A 543 -19.21 -4.31 -24.92
C LYS A 543 -18.93 -4.45 -23.44
N LEU A 544 -19.22 -5.60 -22.84
CA LEU A 544 -18.86 -5.89 -21.46
C LEU A 544 -17.34 -5.93 -21.31
N HIS A 545 -16.64 -6.54 -22.25
CA HIS A 545 -15.18 -6.55 -22.26
C HIS A 545 -14.57 -5.15 -22.41
N GLU A 546 -15.17 -4.27 -23.22
CA GLU A 546 -14.78 -2.86 -23.36
C GLU A 546 -15.06 -2.04 -22.09
N ILE A 547 -16.12 -2.39 -21.32
CA ILE A 547 -16.44 -1.75 -20.04
C ILE A 547 -15.51 -2.26 -18.93
N GLU A 548 -15.21 -3.55 -18.91
CA GLU A 548 -14.30 -4.17 -17.92
C GLU A 548 -12.82 -3.77 -18.15
N ASN A 549 -12.45 -3.42 -19.37
CA ASN A 549 -11.11 -3.03 -19.76
C ASN A 549 -11.11 -1.79 -20.63
N PRO A 550 -11.44 -0.61 -20.09
CA PRO A 550 -11.51 0.63 -20.88
C PRO A 550 -10.18 1.02 -21.54
N ASN A 551 -9.08 0.38 -21.16
CA ASN A 551 -7.72 0.68 -21.62
C ASN A 551 -7.22 -0.21 -22.77
N VAL A 552 -7.98 -1.20 -23.22
CA VAL A 552 -7.53 -2.13 -24.28
C VAL A 552 -7.64 -1.52 -25.67
N ASN A 553 -8.39 -0.42 -25.81
CA ASN A 553 -8.62 0.25 -27.10
C ASN A 553 -8.27 1.75 -27.11
N ALA A 554 -7.46 2.24 -26.17
CA ALA A 554 -7.00 3.64 -26.14
C ALA A 554 -5.52 3.75 -26.49
#